data_07fb143e89740522c0b0b164eca8ef1b
#
_entry.id   07fb143e89740522c0b0b164eca8ef1b
#
_cell.length_a   1.000
_cell.length_b   1.000
_cell.length_c   1.000
_cell.angle_alpha   90.00
_cell.angle_beta   90.00
_cell.angle_gamma   90.00
#
_symmetry.space_group_name_H-M   'P 1'
#
loop_
_entity.id
_entity.type
_entity.pdbx_description
1 polymer ?
#
loop_
_entity_poly.entity_id
_entity_poly.type
_entity_poly.pdbx_seq_one_letter_code
_entity_poly.pdbx_strand_id
1 'polypeptide(L)'
;MDANLGDHWFVSAAAIWQMQYQSNGPIGGSAMYMKYGKTPETYAAVGYKTKNFLIKTGVDVLSIKPRVFGTLDGKTVKVSDRKTSVLGYAYAQYTYKKFAVKAKTTWGESGEHLNLMSGYAKIGENPDGSWNYASLRNSSSWLSLIYGKKWQGVLFLGYMKNLGLAEAASGPIAKSDVYFCTNGFSNINQI
;
A
#
# COMPACT_ATOMS: atom_id res chain seq x y z
N MET A 1 12.40 -10.77 9.85
CA MET A 1 13.66 -11.53 9.83
C MET A 1 14.62 -10.84 8.89
N ASP A 2 15.82 -10.53 9.34
CA ASP A 2 16.88 -9.94 8.51
C ASP A 2 18.04 -10.93 8.46
N ALA A 3 18.63 -11.11 7.27
CA ALA A 3 19.79 -11.96 7.06
C ALA A 3 20.87 -11.17 6.31
N ASN A 4 22.10 -11.19 6.83
CA ASN A 4 23.25 -10.57 6.16
C ASN A 4 23.80 -11.52 5.09
N LEU A 5 24.09 -10.97 3.91
CA LEU A 5 24.70 -11.61 2.78
C LEU A 5 26.11 -11.02 2.56
N GLY A 6 27.05 -11.37 3.43
CA GLY A 6 28.38 -10.77 3.47
C GLY A 6 28.43 -9.44 4.25
N ASP A 7 29.43 -8.61 3.93
CA ASP A 7 29.77 -7.43 4.75
C ASP A 7 28.81 -6.23 4.55
N HIS A 8 28.15 -6.18 3.42
CA HIS A 8 27.37 -4.99 3.02
C HIS A 8 25.95 -5.28 2.61
N TRP A 9 25.66 -6.46 2.09
CA TRP A 9 24.35 -6.83 1.63
C TRP A 9 23.51 -7.47 2.72
N PHE A 10 22.23 -7.20 2.71
CA PHE A 10 21.27 -7.87 3.58
C PHE A 10 19.92 -8.05 2.87
N VAL A 11 19.18 -9.04 3.31
CA VAL A 11 17.79 -9.28 2.92
C VAL A 11 16.90 -9.20 4.15
N SER A 12 15.68 -8.73 3.94
CA SER A 12 14.64 -8.66 4.97
C SER A 12 13.39 -9.35 4.45
N ALA A 13 12.73 -10.14 5.29
CA ALA A 13 11.44 -10.73 4.99
C ALA A 13 10.56 -10.71 6.24
N ALA A 14 9.26 -10.45 6.06
CA ALA A 14 8.27 -10.48 7.12
C ALA A 14 6.93 -10.98 6.61
N ALA A 15 6.21 -11.71 7.47
CA ALA A 15 4.80 -11.98 7.33
C ALA A 15 4.09 -11.22 8.47
N ILE A 16 3.22 -10.29 8.13
CA ILE A 16 2.62 -9.34 9.07
C ILE A 16 1.12 -9.59 9.15
N TRP A 17 0.60 -9.74 10.36
CA TRP A 17 -0.82 -9.87 10.59
C TRP A 17 -1.35 -8.63 11.33
N GLN A 18 -1.89 -7.69 10.56
CA GLN A 18 -2.39 -6.43 11.09
C GLN A 18 -3.85 -6.58 11.53
N MET A 19 -4.08 -6.90 12.78
CA MET A 19 -5.43 -7.12 13.33
C MET A 19 -6.31 -5.87 13.34
N GLN A 20 -5.70 -4.69 13.33
CA GLN A 20 -6.37 -3.38 13.38
C GLN A 20 -6.41 -2.66 12.02
N TYR A 21 -5.85 -3.26 10.98
CA TYR A 21 -5.85 -2.68 9.66
C TYR A 21 -7.28 -2.56 9.11
N GLN A 22 -7.63 -1.37 8.66
CA GLN A 22 -8.86 -1.11 7.94
C GLN A 22 -8.56 -0.89 6.46
N SER A 23 -8.99 -1.84 5.65
CA SER A 23 -9.01 -1.66 4.22
C SER A 23 -10.21 -0.82 3.79
N ASN A 24 -10.03 0.06 2.81
CA ASN A 24 -11.03 1.01 2.34
C ASN A 24 -11.43 0.69 0.89
N GLY A 25 -12.70 0.35 0.70
CA GLY A 25 -13.26 -0.01 -0.61
C GLY A 25 -14.75 0.29 -0.72
N PRO A 26 -15.43 -0.22 -1.77
CA PRO A 26 -16.82 0.11 -2.11
C PRO A 26 -17.84 -0.13 -1.00
N ILE A 27 -17.56 -1.07 -0.11
CA ILE A 27 -18.43 -1.42 1.04
C ILE A 27 -17.95 -0.81 2.36
N GLY A 28 -17.10 0.21 2.28
CA GLY A 28 -16.54 0.91 3.45
C GLY A 28 -15.25 0.29 3.96
N GLY A 29 -14.81 0.76 5.14
CA GLY A 29 -13.60 0.30 5.81
C GLY A 29 -13.88 -0.78 6.84
N SER A 30 -13.08 -1.86 6.85
CA SER A 30 -13.19 -2.90 7.88
C SER A 30 -11.88 -3.66 8.07
N ALA A 31 -11.55 -3.92 9.34
CA ALA A 31 -10.45 -4.82 9.72
C ALA A 31 -10.77 -6.30 9.46
N MET A 32 -12.05 -6.64 9.25
CA MET A 32 -12.48 -8.02 9.00
C MET A 32 -12.03 -8.55 7.64
N TYR A 33 -11.79 -7.67 6.66
CA TYR A 33 -11.39 -8.08 5.30
C TYR A 33 -10.07 -8.85 5.29
N MET A 34 -9.15 -8.49 6.16
CA MET A 34 -7.90 -9.21 6.35
C MET A 34 -8.11 -10.55 7.06
N LYS A 35 -8.94 -10.58 8.09
CA LYS A 35 -9.31 -11.83 8.80
C LYS A 35 -9.99 -12.84 7.86
N TYR A 36 -10.90 -12.37 7.02
CA TYR A 36 -11.57 -13.23 6.04
C TYR A 36 -10.62 -13.72 4.95
N GLY A 37 -9.62 -12.93 4.60
CA GLY A 37 -8.58 -13.27 3.64
C GLY A 37 -7.68 -14.42 4.10
N LYS A 38 -7.44 -14.55 5.39
CA LYS A 38 -6.57 -15.56 6.03
C LYS A 38 -5.14 -15.58 5.46
N THR A 39 -4.71 -14.47 4.90
CA THR A 39 -3.39 -14.35 4.27
C THR A 39 -2.66 -13.19 4.95
N PRO A 40 -1.49 -13.41 5.55
CA PRO A 40 -0.70 -12.32 6.09
C PRO A 40 -0.21 -11.41 4.97
N GLU A 41 -0.02 -10.15 5.28
CA GLU A 41 0.76 -9.24 4.46
C GLU A 41 2.20 -9.73 4.38
N THR A 42 2.76 -9.81 3.19
CA THR A 42 4.09 -10.37 2.96
C THR A 42 5.02 -9.28 2.45
N TYR A 43 6.10 -9.09 3.15
CA TYR A 43 7.13 -8.11 2.86
C TYR A 43 8.45 -8.78 2.54
N ALA A 44 9.13 -8.34 1.48
CA ALA A 44 10.48 -8.75 1.13
C ALA A 44 11.30 -7.56 0.63
N ALA A 45 12.56 -7.49 1.03
CA ALA A 45 13.47 -6.43 0.62
C ALA A 45 14.92 -6.89 0.57
N VAL A 46 15.71 -6.21 -0.26
CA VAL A 46 17.16 -6.30 -0.32
C VAL A 46 17.76 -4.92 -0.04
N GLY A 47 18.87 -4.88 0.66
CA GLY A 47 19.56 -3.65 0.97
C GLY A 47 21.07 -3.79 0.93
N TYR A 48 21.72 -2.65 0.75
CA TYR A 48 23.16 -2.48 0.80
C TYR A 48 23.50 -1.41 1.82
N LYS A 49 24.40 -1.69 2.75
CA LYS A 49 24.76 -0.81 3.85
C LYS A 49 26.26 -0.70 4.01
N THR A 50 26.74 0.54 4.14
CA THR A 50 28.10 0.86 4.55
C THR A 50 28.06 1.77 5.78
N LYS A 51 29.22 2.23 6.26
CA LYS A 51 29.29 3.17 7.39
C LYS A 51 28.47 4.44 7.17
N ASN A 52 28.44 4.96 5.95
CA ASN A 52 27.85 6.28 5.63
C ASN A 52 26.61 6.18 4.74
N PHE A 53 26.38 5.05 4.10
CA PHE A 53 25.35 4.88 3.06
C PHE A 53 24.48 3.65 3.31
N LEU A 54 23.19 3.80 3.11
CA LEU A 54 22.19 2.73 3.12
C LEU A 54 21.27 2.91 1.92
N ILE A 55 21.11 1.88 1.12
CA ILE A 55 20.04 1.77 0.13
C ILE A 55 19.24 0.51 0.41
N LYS A 56 17.92 0.56 0.22
CA LYS A 56 17.04 -0.58 0.42
C LYS A 56 15.90 -0.50 -0.60
N THR A 57 15.60 -1.60 -1.24
CA THR A 57 14.41 -1.73 -2.10
C THR A 57 13.64 -2.98 -1.72
N GLY A 58 12.34 -2.95 -1.88
CA GLY A 58 11.51 -4.07 -1.50
C GLY A 58 10.10 -3.96 -2.05
N VAL A 59 9.35 -5.02 -1.81
CA VAL A 59 7.96 -5.17 -2.19
C VAL A 59 7.13 -5.59 -0.98
N ASP A 60 5.90 -5.16 -0.98
CA ASP A 60 4.85 -5.52 -0.05
C ASP A 60 3.68 -6.10 -0.83
N VAL A 61 3.12 -7.21 -0.37
CA VAL A 61 1.99 -7.89 -1.00
C VAL A 61 0.90 -8.10 0.05
N LEU A 62 -0.25 -7.49 -0.19
CA LEU A 62 -1.42 -7.57 0.66
C LEU A 62 -2.57 -8.25 -0.08
N SER A 63 -3.18 -9.27 0.54
CA SER A 63 -4.37 -9.95 0.00
C SER A 63 -5.50 -9.92 1.00
N ILE A 64 -6.61 -9.31 0.61
CA ILE A 64 -7.81 -9.15 1.45
C ILE A 64 -9.03 -9.82 0.82
N LYS A 65 -10.04 -10.11 1.65
CA LYS A 65 -11.35 -10.60 1.23
C LYS A 65 -12.41 -9.58 1.61
N PRO A 66 -12.84 -8.69 0.69
CA PRO A 66 -13.78 -7.61 0.99
C PRO A 66 -15.16 -8.11 1.43
N ARG A 67 -15.67 -9.20 0.82
CA ARG A 67 -16.96 -9.78 1.14
C ARG A 67 -16.87 -11.28 1.35
N VAL A 68 -17.74 -11.81 2.19
CA VAL A 68 -17.96 -13.25 2.40
C VAL A 68 -19.27 -13.70 1.74
N PHE A 69 -20.24 -12.79 1.70
CA PHE A 69 -21.57 -13.03 1.14
C PHE A 69 -21.90 -11.96 0.10
N GLY A 70 -22.60 -12.36 -0.94
CA GLY A 70 -23.20 -11.54 -1.99
C GLY A 70 -24.68 -11.83 -2.12
N THR A 71 -25.34 -11.17 -3.08
CA THR A 71 -26.72 -11.41 -3.43
C THR A 71 -26.80 -11.88 -4.87
N LEU A 72 -27.47 -13.00 -5.11
CA LEU A 72 -27.75 -13.53 -6.42
C LEU A 72 -29.23 -13.90 -6.48
N ASP A 73 -29.99 -13.34 -7.44
CA ASP A 73 -31.42 -13.54 -7.58
C ASP A 73 -32.23 -13.33 -6.29
N GLY A 74 -31.85 -12.28 -5.53
CA GLY A 74 -32.47 -11.94 -4.24
C GLY A 74 -32.13 -12.87 -3.08
N LYS A 75 -31.24 -13.86 -3.28
CA LYS A 75 -30.76 -14.77 -2.25
C LYS A 75 -29.35 -14.46 -1.83
N THR A 76 -29.07 -14.64 -0.55
CA THR A 76 -27.70 -14.51 -0.01
C THR A 76 -26.89 -15.75 -0.40
N VAL A 77 -25.78 -15.54 -1.11
CA VAL A 77 -24.86 -16.59 -1.54
C VAL A 77 -23.46 -16.32 -0.98
N LYS A 78 -22.69 -17.37 -0.73
CA LYS A 78 -21.29 -17.22 -0.32
C LYS A 78 -20.45 -16.91 -1.55
N VAL A 79 -19.65 -15.84 -1.49
CA VAL A 79 -18.79 -15.41 -2.59
C VAL A 79 -17.30 -15.59 -2.25
N SER A 80 -16.48 -15.69 -3.29
CA SER A 80 -15.04 -15.88 -3.17
C SER A 80 -14.24 -14.62 -3.52
N ASP A 81 -14.84 -13.44 -3.28
CA ASP A 81 -14.20 -12.16 -3.53
C ASP A 81 -12.81 -12.10 -2.92
N ARG A 82 -11.82 -11.68 -3.71
CA ARG A 82 -10.45 -11.47 -3.24
C ARG A 82 -9.81 -10.34 -4.03
N LYS A 83 -9.05 -9.52 -3.33
CA LYS A 83 -8.23 -8.47 -3.92
C LYS A 83 -6.80 -8.63 -3.41
N THR A 84 -5.86 -8.75 -4.33
CA THR A 84 -4.42 -8.74 -4.03
C THR A 84 -3.80 -7.50 -4.62
N SER A 85 -2.91 -6.86 -3.89
CA SER A 85 -2.22 -5.63 -4.27
C SER A 85 -0.75 -5.71 -3.94
N VAL A 86 0.06 -5.03 -4.75
CA VAL A 86 1.52 -5.00 -4.64
C VAL A 86 2.00 -3.57 -4.57
N LEU A 87 2.85 -3.27 -3.60
CA LEU A 87 3.49 -1.99 -3.41
C LEU A 87 5.01 -2.15 -3.39
N GLY A 88 5.70 -1.48 -4.30
CA GLY A 88 7.16 -1.41 -4.33
C GLY A 88 7.67 -0.15 -3.65
N TYR A 89 8.91 -0.18 -3.13
CA TYR A 89 9.58 1.01 -2.63
C TYR A 89 11.09 0.97 -2.85
N ALA A 90 11.68 2.17 -2.88
CA ALA A 90 13.12 2.37 -2.79
C ALA A 90 13.41 3.41 -1.69
N TYR A 91 14.43 3.16 -0.89
CA TYR A 91 14.90 4.03 0.18
C TYR A 91 16.40 4.21 0.07
N ALA A 92 16.87 5.44 0.25
CA ALA A 92 18.28 5.77 0.32
C ALA A 92 18.55 6.70 1.52
N GLN A 93 19.69 6.48 2.16
CA GLN A 93 20.19 7.34 3.24
C GLN A 93 21.69 7.53 3.07
N TYR A 94 22.13 8.77 3.21
CA TYR A 94 23.55 9.12 3.31
C TYR A 94 23.77 9.95 4.56
N THR A 95 24.80 9.61 5.33
CA THR A 95 25.15 10.32 6.56
C THR A 95 26.64 10.63 6.57
N TYR A 96 26.98 11.91 6.72
CA TYR A 96 28.35 12.35 6.82
C TYR A 96 28.51 13.46 7.87
N LYS A 97 29.32 13.23 8.90
CA LYS A 97 29.57 14.16 10.01
C LYS A 97 28.28 14.65 10.70
N LYS A 98 27.83 15.87 10.38
CA LYS A 98 26.63 16.51 10.94
C LYS A 98 25.46 16.52 9.96
N PHE A 99 25.66 16.01 8.75
CA PHE A 99 24.68 16.05 7.67
C PHE A 99 24.12 14.66 7.39
N ALA A 100 22.80 14.56 7.26
CA ALA A 100 22.14 13.36 6.78
C ALA A 100 21.07 13.72 5.75
N VAL A 101 21.03 12.93 4.69
CA VAL A 101 19.99 12.97 3.66
C VAL A 101 19.28 11.63 3.69
N LYS A 102 17.94 11.66 3.67
CA LYS A 102 17.11 10.47 3.55
C LYS A 102 16.07 10.70 2.46
N ALA A 103 15.86 9.72 1.62
CA ALA A 103 14.84 9.76 0.59
C ALA A 103 14.13 8.41 0.49
N LYS A 104 12.84 8.44 0.20
CA LYS A 104 12.05 7.24 -0.08
C LYS A 104 11.09 7.54 -1.21
N THR A 105 10.91 6.59 -2.09
CA THR A 105 9.82 6.56 -3.05
C THR A 105 9.06 5.25 -2.91
N THR A 106 7.75 5.32 -3.06
CA THR A 106 6.86 4.17 -3.15
C THR A 106 6.07 4.27 -4.43
N TRP A 107 5.77 3.15 -5.04
CA TRP A 107 4.95 3.06 -6.22
C TRP A 107 4.22 1.73 -6.23
N GLY A 108 2.94 1.76 -6.53
CA GLY A 108 2.14 0.55 -6.63
C GLY A 108 0.71 0.72 -6.21
N GLU A 109 0.11 -0.38 -5.83
CA GLU A 109 -1.27 -0.52 -5.44
C GLU A 109 -1.36 -0.70 -3.93
N SER A 110 -2.45 -0.25 -3.34
CA SER A 110 -2.69 -0.39 -1.90
C SER A 110 -1.60 0.27 -1.05
N GLY A 111 -1.93 0.95 -0.07
CA GLY A 111 -0.98 1.67 0.78
C GLY A 111 -1.74 2.49 1.79
N GLU A 112 -3.05 2.28 1.87
CA GLU A 112 -3.92 2.96 2.82
C GLU A 112 -3.48 2.70 4.27
N HIS A 113 -2.93 1.54 4.56
CA HIS A 113 -2.34 1.20 5.87
C HIS A 113 -1.02 1.94 6.15
N LEU A 114 -0.40 2.50 5.12
CA LEU A 114 0.79 3.37 5.21
C LEU A 114 0.42 4.85 5.07
N ASN A 115 -0.85 5.21 5.18
CA ASN A 115 -1.38 6.56 4.98
C ASN A 115 -1.10 7.13 3.57
N LEU A 116 -1.00 6.28 2.57
CA LEU A 116 -0.89 6.68 1.18
C LEU A 116 -2.29 6.90 0.57
N MET A 117 -2.37 7.71 -0.50
CA MET A 117 -3.59 7.87 -1.29
C MET A 117 -3.87 6.58 -2.04
N SER A 118 -4.72 5.74 -1.48
CA SER A 118 -5.02 4.41 -1.99
C SER A 118 -6.45 3.99 -1.64
N GLY A 119 -6.79 2.81 -2.06
CA GLY A 119 -8.09 2.18 -1.90
C GLY A 119 -8.32 1.22 -3.06
N TYR A 120 -9.54 0.81 -3.25
CA TYR A 120 -9.92 -0.04 -4.38
C TYR A 120 -11.37 0.19 -4.82
N ALA A 121 -11.66 -0.16 -6.06
CA ALA A 121 -12.97 -0.04 -6.68
C ALA A 121 -13.51 -1.42 -7.09
N LYS A 122 -14.84 -1.55 -7.14
CA LYS A 122 -15.53 -2.59 -7.88
C LYS A 122 -15.45 -2.25 -9.37
N ILE A 123 -14.94 -3.17 -10.19
CA ILE A 123 -14.80 -2.97 -11.63
C ILE A 123 -15.70 -3.89 -12.45
N GLY A 124 -16.36 -4.84 -11.84
CA GLY A 124 -17.28 -5.79 -12.49
C GLY A 124 -17.93 -6.72 -11.50
N GLU A 125 -18.90 -7.48 -12.00
CA GLU A 125 -19.61 -8.51 -11.26
C GLU A 125 -19.67 -9.79 -12.08
N ASN A 126 -19.42 -10.91 -11.43
CA ASN A 126 -19.45 -12.23 -12.05
C ASN A 126 -20.85 -12.86 -11.92
N PRO A 127 -21.17 -13.86 -12.77
CA PRO A 127 -22.46 -14.55 -12.72
C PRO A 127 -22.77 -15.27 -11.40
N ASP A 128 -21.77 -15.54 -10.58
CA ASP A 128 -21.90 -16.14 -9.24
C ASP A 128 -22.16 -15.12 -8.13
N GLY A 129 -22.36 -13.84 -8.47
CA GLY A 129 -22.53 -12.72 -7.53
C GLY A 129 -21.25 -12.24 -6.87
N SER A 130 -20.08 -12.77 -7.23
CA SER A 130 -18.78 -12.25 -6.80
C SER A 130 -18.41 -10.97 -7.56
N TRP A 131 -17.59 -10.12 -6.95
CA TRP A 131 -17.12 -8.87 -7.57
C TRP A 131 -15.66 -8.95 -7.96
N ASN A 132 -15.33 -8.29 -9.07
CA ASN A 132 -13.97 -8.02 -9.47
C ASN A 132 -13.55 -6.65 -8.92
N TYR A 133 -12.32 -6.56 -8.47
CA TYR A 133 -11.78 -5.36 -7.85
C TYR A 133 -10.51 -4.90 -8.53
N ALA A 134 -10.37 -3.59 -8.72
CA ALA A 134 -9.11 -2.96 -9.10
C ALA A 134 -8.60 -2.06 -7.97
N SER A 135 -7.31 -2.11 -7.72
CA SER A 135 -6.64 -1.22 -6.78
C SER A 135 -6.44 0.16 -7.39
N LEU A 136 -6.43 1.19 -6.53
CA LEU A 136 -5.93 2.49 -6.89
C LEU A 136 -4.41 2.49 -6.77
N ARG A 137 -3.74 2.84 -7.86
CA ARG A 137 -2.29 3.01 -7.89
C ARG A 137 -1.90 4.38 -7.35
N ASN A 138 -0.82 4.41 -6.63
CA ASN A 138 -0.27 5.65 -6.10
C ASN A 138 1.25 5.69 -6.27
N SER A 139 1.78 6.90 -6.25
CA SER A 139 3.21 7.16 -6.12
C SER A 139 3.40 8.18 -5.01
N SER A 140 4.31 7.90 -4.10
CA SER A 140 4.67 8.80 -3.01
C SER A 140 6.17 8.89 -2.89
N SER A 141 6.70 10.10 -2.76
CA SER A 141 8.14 10.34 -2.60
C SER A 141 8.36 11.40 -1.54
N TRP A 142 9.41 11.23 -0.75
CA TRP A 142 9.82 12.24 0.21
C TRP A 142 11.34 12.34 0.31
N LEU A 143 11.79 13.52 0.69
CA LEU A 143 13.18 13.88 0.96
C LEU A 143 13.26 14.54 2.33
N SER A 144 14.22 14.13 3.14
CA SER A 144 14.54 14.74 4.43
C SER A 144 16.00 15.11 4.48
N LEU A 145 16.28 16.37 4.75
CA LEU A 145 17.62 16.93 4.96
C LEU A 145 17.77 17.27 6.44
N ILE A 146 18.80 16.74 7.08
CA ILE A 146 19.05 16.90 8.51
C ILE A 146 20.44 17.45 8.69
N TYR A 147 20.58 18.55 9.46
CA TYR A 147 21.86 19.12 9.80
C TYR A 147 21.96 19.42 11.29
N GLY A 148 23.06 19.02 11.91
CA GLY A 148 23.37 19.31 13.30
C GLY A 148 23.77 18.07 14.11
N LYS A 149 24.06 18.26 15.39
CA LYS A 149 24.35 17.18 16.35
C LYS A 149 23.48 17.31 17.60
N LYS A 150 23.80 18.20 18.53
CA LYS A 150 23.03 18.46 19.75
C LYS A 150 21.71 19.19 19.42
N TRP A 151 21.79 20.18 18.55
CA TRP A 151 20.64 20.85 17.94
C TRP A 151 20.61 20.45 16.47
N GLN A 152 19.43 20.05 15.99
CA GLN A 152 19.24 19.60 14.62
C GLN A 152 18.16 20.44 13.94
N GLY A 153 18.48 20.96 12.75
CA GLY A 153 17.51 21.49 11.80
C GLY A 153 17.11 20.38 10.82
N VAL A 154 15.82 20.31 10.51
CA VAL A 154 15.28 19.33 9.56
C VAL A 154 14.43 20.05 8.53
N LEU A 155 14.71 19.81 7.25
CA LEU A 155 13.82 20.15 6.12
C LEU A 155 13.23 18.87 5.58
N PHE A 156 11.90 18.82 5.48
CA PHE A 156 11.15 17.69 4.92
C PHE A 156 10.33 18.15 3.74
N LEU A 157 10.45 17.46 2.61
CA LEU A 157 9.66 17.67 1.40
C LEU A 157 8.99 16.35 1.03
N GLY A 158 7.71 16.38 0.72
CA GLY A 158 6.94 15.20 0.33
C GLY A 158 6.00 15.51 -0.84
N TYR A 159 5.82 14.53 -1.70
CA TYR A 159 4.88 14.56 -2.81
C TYR A 159 4.18 13.22 -2.97
N MET A 160 2.88 13.27 -3.20
CA MET A 160 2.06 12.08 -3.40
C MET A 160 1.10 12.32 -4.58
N LYS A 161 0.93 11.30 -5.42
CA LYS A 161 0.04 11.34 -6.59
C LYS A 161 -0.76 10.06 -6.70
N ASN A 162 -2.06 10.20 -6.94
CA ASN A 162 -2.91 9.10 -7.40
C ASN A 162 -2.68 8.90 -8.91
N LEU A 163 -2.49 7.64 -9.31
CA LEU A 163 -2.23 7.24 -10.69
C LEU A 163 -3.44 6.54 -11.35
N GLY A 164 -4.61 6.59 -10.70
CA GLY A 164 -5.82 5.94 -11.17
C GLY A 164 -5.91 4.46 -10.85
N LEU A 165 -6.87 3.77 -11.45
CA LEU A 165 -7.09 2.34 -11.27
C LEU A 165 -5.98 1.51 -11.93
N ALA A 166 -5.68 0.37 -11.34
CA ALA A 166 -4.72 -0.60 -11.88
C ALA A 166 -5.27 -1.32 -13.12
N GLU A 167 -6.58 -1.50 -13.18
CA GLU A 167 -7.29 -2.20 -14.26
C GLU A 167 -8.47 -1.36 -14.74
N ALA A 168 -8.80 -1.48 -16.03
CA ALA A 168 -9.96 -0.82 -16.59
C ALA A 168 -11.26 -1.46 -16.08
N ALA A 169 -12.25 -0.63 -15.80
CA ALA A 169 -13.59 -1.11 -15.45
C ALA A 169 -14.31 -1.65 -16.68
N SER A 170 -15.17 -2.64 -16.48
CA SER A 170 -16.04 -3.21 -17.53
C SER A 170 -17.17 -2.26 -17.95
N GLY A 171 -17.33 -1.13 -17.27
CA GLY A 171 -18.38 -0.12 -17.50
C GLY A 171 -18.14 1.14 -16.67
N PRO A 172 -19.09 2.09 -16.67
CA PRO A 172 -18.98 3.29 -15.85
C PRO A 172 -18.86 2.94 -14.37
N ILE A 173 -17.88 3.53 -13.69
CA ILE A 173 -17.70 3.37 -12.25
C ILE A 173 -18.52 4.43 -11.52
N ALA A 174 -19.46 4.00 -10.68
CA ALA A 174 -20.20 4.90 -9.81
C ALA A 174 -19.32 5.38 -8.64
N LYS A 175 -19.60 6.58 -8.08
CA LYS A 175 -18.89 7.06 -6.88
C LYS A 175 -18.99 6.10 -5.70
N SER A 176 -20.07 5.36 -5.57
CA SER A 176 -20.29 4.30 -4.59
C SER A 176 -19.36 3.10 -4.72
N ASP A 177 -18.79 2.91 -5.92
CA ASP A 177 -17.93 1.75 -6.22
C ASP A 177 -16.45 2.02 -5.88
N VAL A 178 -16.12 3.25 -5.48
CA VAL A 178 -14.76 3.69 -5.21
C VAL A 178 -14.65 4.31 -3.84
N TYR A 179 -13.62 3.94 -3.10
CA TYR A 179 -13.27 4.58 -1.85
C TYR A 179 -11.79 4.99 -1.84
N PHE A 180 -11.53 6.24 -1.47
CA PHE A 180 -10.19 6.77 -1.24
C PHE A 180 -9.92 6.95 0.24
N CYS A 181 -8.82 6.43 0.73
CA CYS A 181 -8.27 6.84 2.01
C CYS A 181 -7.32 8.03 1.78
N THR A 182 -7.77 9.22 2.11
CA THR A 182 -6.98 10.45 2.00
C THR A 182 -7.05 11.17 3.33
N ASN A 183 -6.44 10.80 4.37
CA ASN A 183 -6.30 11.56 5.63
C ASN A 183 -7.22 12.81 5.77
N GLY A 184 -8.51 12.67 5.47
CA GLY A 184 -9.51 13.73 5.54
C GLY A 184 -9.79 14.50 4.23
N PHE A 185 -9.11 14.18 3.12
CA PHE A 185 -9.41 14.76 1.80
C PHE A 185 -9.84 13.66 0.85
N SER A 186 -11.11 13.60 0.51
CA SER A 186 -11.63 12.76 -0.57
C SER A 186 -11.68 13.58 -1.87
N ASN A 187 -10.80 13.30 -2.80
CA ASN A 187 -10.83 13.92 -4.12
C ASN A 187 -11.24 12.87 -5.17
N ILE A 188 -12.53 12.58 -5.22
CA ILE A 188 -13.14 11.59 -6.12
C ILE A 188 -13.19 12.08 -7.57
N ASN A 189 -12.87 13.35 -7.82
CA ASN A 189 -12.98 13.98 -9.15
C ASN A 189 -11.79 13.68 -10.08
N GLN A 190 -10.87 12.79 -9.71
CA GLN A 190 -9.66 12.47 -10.50
C GLN A 190 -9.63 11.02 -11.01
N ILE A 191 -10.78 10.37 -11.08
CA ILE A 191 -10.92 9.04 -11.70
C ILE A 191 -11.48 9.18 -13.10
#